data_23e3c532a3a66efbf54a317e6c50b14b
#
_entry.id   23e3c532a3a66efbf54a317e6c50b14b
#
_cell.length_a   1.000
_cell.length_b   1.000
_cell.length_c   1.000
_cell.angle_alpha   90.00
_cell.angle_beta   90.00
_cell.angle_gamma   90.00
#
_symmetry.space_group_name_H-M   'P 1'
#
loop_
_entity.id
_entity.type
_entity.pdbx_description
1 polymer ?
#
loop_
_entity_poly.entity_id
_entity_poly.type
_entity_poly.pdbx_seq_one_letter_code
_entity_poly.pdbx_strand_id
1 'polypeptide(L)'
;MCISFGYQHIGAAAGTFVFYATVLAGLVAYDVVSRTPVPRVRVVGALVSLAGVGVLTAPAAGDVTPLGVLLLAVTGAAWALYTAAGRTVTDPQTATTGNFTVLAVALLVPVGVTVSGGPTVTTTGLVLAALMGSVTTALSYVAWYACQRRISATTAGTVQTVIPILTAAAATVLLGERLTVLLVLAALLVFAGLWIGRPR
;
A
#
# COMPACT_ATOMS: atom_id res chain seq x y z
N MET A 1 10.64 -8.14 -0.93
CA MET A 1 10.77 -9.43 -1.66
C MET A 1 9.43 -10.17 -1.80
N CYS A 2 8.67 -10.47 -0.72
CA CYS A 2 7.37 -11.18 -0.86
C CYS A 2 6.39 -10.53 -1.84
N ILE A 3 6.32 -9.20 -1.93
CA ILE A 3 5.44 -8.51 -2.87
C ILE A 3 5.81 -8.80 -4.33
N SER A 4 7.09 -8.73 -4.69
CA SER A 4 7.56 -8.98 -6.06
C SER A 4 7.35 -10.44 -6.48
N PHE A 5 7.65 -11.37 -5.57
CA PHE A 5 7.37 -12.80 -5.80
C PHE A 5 5.85 -13.07 -5.83
N GLY A 6 5.07 -12.43 -4.98
CA GLY A 6 3.62 -12.56 -4.98
C GLY A 6 3.03 -12.23 -6.35
N TYR A 7 3.39 -11.09 -6.92
CA TYR A 7 2.89 -10.66 -8.24
C TYR A 7 3.37 -11.53 -9.42
N GLN A 8 4.31 -12.43 -9.22
CA GLN A 8 4.66 -13.46 -10.24
C GLN A 8 3.70 -14.66 -10.23
N HIS A 9 2.93 -14.82 -9.14
CA HIS A 9 2.05 -15.97 -8.90
C HIS A 9 0.56 -15.60 -8.85
N ILE A 10 0.22 -14.32 -9.01
CA ILE A 10 -1.16 -13.85 -9.00
C ILE A 10 -1.25 -12.62 -9.91
N GLY A 11 -2.34 -12.50 -10.66
CA GLY A 11 -2.59 -11.31 -11.48
C GLY A 11 -2.49 -10.02 -10.66
N ALA A 12 -1.89 -8.98 -11.23
CA ALA A 12 -1.63 -7.72 -10.52
C ALA A 12 -2.90 -7.13 -9.87
N ALA A 13 -4.03 -7.24 -10.54
CA ALA A 13 -5.31 -6.75 -10.03
C ALA A 13 -5.80 -7.55 -8.81
N ALA A 14 -5.82 -8.89 -8.89
CA ALA A 14 -6.21 -9.74 -7.77
C ALA A 14 -5.24 -9.58 -6.59
N GLY A 15 -3.93 -9.52 -6.87
CA GLY A 15 -2.92 -9.28 -5.84
C GLY A 15 -3.09 -7.94 -5.14
N THR A 16 -3.44 -6.88 -5.86
CA THR A 16 -3.77 -5.57 -5.30
C THR A 16 -4.97 -5.66 -4.36
N PHE A 17 -6.03 -6.35 -4.76
CA PHE A 17 -7.19 -6.54 -3.89
C PHE A 17 -6.84 -7.30 -2.61
N VAL A 18 -6.13 -8.43 -2.72
CA VAL A 18 -5.68 -9.24 -1.56
C VAL A 18 -4.83 -8.37 -0.61
N PHE A 19 -3.88 -7.61 -1.16
CA PHE A 19 -3.03 -6.73 -0.37
C PHE A 19 -3.85 -5.73 0.44
N TYR A 20 -4.70 -4.91 -0.21
CA TYR A 20 -5.48 -3.88 0.50
C TYR A 20 -6.54 -4.47 1.44
N ALA A 21 -7.16 -5.61 1.09
CA ALA A 21 -8.07 -6.31 1.98
C ALA A 21 -7.36 -6.74 3.27
N THR A 22 -6.15 -7.29 3.15
CA THR A 22 -5.36 -7.74 4.30
C THR A 22 -4.85 -6.56 5.13
N VAL A 23 -4.38 -5.48 4.49
CA VAL A 23 -3.99 -4.23 5.18
C VAL A 23 -5.15 -3.71 6.02
N LEU A 24 -6.32 -3.56 5.41
CA LEU A 24 -7.51 -3.04 6.08
C LEU A 24 -7.95 -3.93 7.23
N ALA A 25 -8.02 -5.25 7.01
CA ALA A 25 -8.36 -6.21 8.07
C ALA A 25 -7.38 -6.14 9.24
N GLY A 26 -6.07 -6.08 8.96
CA GLY A 26 -5.03 -5.97 9.97
C GLY A 26 -5.13 -4.67 10.80
N LEU A 27 -5.44 -3.54 10.17
CA LEU A 27 -5.57 -2.26 10.85
C LEU A 27 -6.88 -2.14 11.64
N VAL A 28 -7.98 -2.74 11.17
CA VAL A 28 -9.21 -2.89 11.96
C VAL A 28 -8.95 -3.78 13.18
N ALA A 29 -8.29 -4.92 12.99
CA ALA A 29 -7.92 -5.82 14.08
C ALA A 29 -7.02 -5.11 15.10
N TYR A 30 -6.05 -4.32 14.65
CA TYR A 30 -5.19 -3.53 15.54
C TYR A 30 -6.00 -2.56 16.40
N ASP A 31 -6.93 -1.78 15.82
CA ASP A 31 -7.77 -0.86 16.58
C ASP A 31 -8.62 -1.62 17.62
N VAL A 32 -9.19 -2.79 17.26
CA VAL A 32 -9.97 -3.64 18.18
C VAL A 32 -9.11 -4.16 19.34
N VAL A 33 -7.92 -4.70 19.04
CA VAL A 33 -6.99 -5.22 20.06
C VAL A 33 -6.48 -4.09 20.98
N SER A 34 -6.21 -2.92 20.40
CA SER A 34 -5.77 -1.74 21.14
C SER A 34 -6.91 -1.04 21.90
N ARG A 35 -8.11 -1.61 21.90
CA ARG A 35 -9.33 -1.06 22.51
C ARG A 35 -9.66 0.36 22.03
N THR A 36 -9.21 0.71 20.83
CA THR A 36 -9.60 1.96 20.16
C THR A 36 -11.04 1.81 19.66
N PRO A 37 -11.98 2.71 20.02
CA PRO A 37 -13.35 2.61 19.53
C PRO A 37 -13.44 2.60 18.01
N VAL A 38 -14.02 1.55 17.43
CA VAL A 38 -14.27 1.44 15.99
C VAL A 38 -15.79 1.48 15.76
N PRO A 39 -16.37 2.66 15.54
CA PRO A 39 -17.80 2.79 15.25
C PRO A 39 -18.19 1.95 14.03
N ARG A 40 -19.35 1.31 14.05
CA ARG A 40 -19.86 0.47 12.95
C ARG A 40 -19.85 1.23 11.61
N VAL A 41 -20.16 2.51 11.62
CA VAL A 41 -20.14 3.37 10.42
C VAL A 41 -18.75 3.44 9.79
N ARG A 42 -17.68 3.40 10.58
CA ARG A 42 -16.30 3.40 10.09
C ARG A 42 -15.96 2.06 9.40
N VAL A 43 -16.40 0.94 9.99
CA VAL A 43 -16.24 -0.39 9.36
C VAL A 43 -17.02 -0.46 8.05
N VAL A 44 -18.28 0.01 8.04
CA VAL A 44 -19.08 0.08 6.82
C VAL A 44 -18.39 0.92 5.75
N GLY A 45 -17.89 2.11 6.10
CA GLY A 45 -17.12 2.96 5.17
C GLY A 45 -15.89 2.26 4.61
N ALA A 46 -15.15 1.56 5.45
CA ALA A 46 -13.98 0.78 5.04
C ALA A 46 -14.35 -0.36 4.07
N LEU A 47 -15.43 -1.09 4.34
CA LEU A 47 -15.92 -2.14 3.44
C LEU A 47 -16.42 -1.60 2.10
N VAL A 48 -17.11 -0.45 2.09
CA VAL A 48 -17.53 0.23 0.87
C VAL A 48 -16.32 0.67 0.05
N SER A 49 -15.29 1.23 0.70
CA SER A 49 -14.03 1.59 0.01
C SER A 49 -13.33 0.36 -0.57
N LEU A 50 -13.27 -0.74 0.18
CA LEU A 50 -12.66 -1.99 -0.30
C LEU A 50 -13.46 -2.58 -1.47
N ALA A 51 -14.79 -2.49 -1.45
CA ALA A 51 -15.63 -2.89 -2.59
C ALA A 51 -15.30 -2.07 -3.84
N GLY A 52 -15.00 -0.78 -3.70
CA GLY A 52 -14.52 0.06 -4.82
C GLY A 52 -13.21 -0.46 -5.42
N VAL A 53 -12.25 -0.86 -4.59
CA VAL A 53 -11.02 -1.53 -5.07
C VAL A 53 -11.36 -2.84 -5.80
N GLY A 54 -12.30 -3.63 -5.25
CA GLY A 54 -12.79 -4.87 -5.88
C GLY A 54 -13.39 -4.63 -7.26
N VAL A 55 -14.23 -3.60 -7.42
CA VAL A 55 -14.82 -3.22 -8.72
C VAL A 55 -13.74 -2.86 -9.73
N LEU A 56 -12.70 -2.13 -9.32
CA LEU A 56 -11.59 -1.77 -10.20
C LEU A 56 -10.77 -2.98 -10.65
N THR A 57 -10.54 -3.92 -9.75
CA THR A 57 -9.58 -5.01 -9.96
C THR A 57 -10.22 -6.29 -10.51
N ALA A 58 -11.51 -6.53 -10.28
CA ALA A 58 -12.19 -7.77 -10.66
C ALA A 58 -12.07 -8.15 -12.16
N PRO A 59 -12.22 -7.23 -13.13
CA PRO A 59 -12.14 -7.59 -14.56
C PRO A 59 -10.75 -8.03 -15.01
N ALA A 60 -9.71 -7.65 -14.29
CA ALA A 60 -8.32 -7.94 -14.61
C ALA A 60 -7.67 -8.87 -13.57
N ALA A 61 -8.47 -9.67 -12.86
CA ALA A 61 -7.98 -10.52 -11.77
C ALA A 61 -6.90 -11.52 -12.24
N GLY A 62 -7.04 -12.06 -13.47
CA GLY A 62 -6.10 -13.04 -14.01
C GLY A 62 -6.08 -14.33 -13.19
N ASP A 63 -5.00 -15.08 -13.33
CA ASP A 63 -4.80 -16.31 -12.57
C ASP A 63 -4.54 -16.02 -11.08
N VAL A 64 -5.19 -16.78 -10.22
CA VAL A 64 -5.08 -16.66 -8.77
C VAL A 64 -4.52 -17.96 -8.20
N THR A 65 -3.28 -17.93 -7.71
CA THR A 65 -2.67 -19.08 -7.07
C THR A 65 -2.67 -18.94 -5.54
N PRO A 66 -2.80 -20.04 -4.78
CA PRO A 66 -2.73 -20.00 -3.31
C PRO A 66 -1.43 -19.37 -2.79
N LEU A 67 -0.30 -19.64 -3.47
CA LEU A 67 0.99 -19.06 -3.10
C LEU A 67 0.99 -17.53 -3.30
N GLY A 68 0.47 -17.02 -4.42
CA GLY A 68 0.34 -15.60 -4.68
C GLY A 68 -0.54 -14.91 -3.63
N VAL A 69 -1.69 -15.50 -3.30
CA VAL A 69 -2.57 -15.00 -2.23
C VAL A 69 -1.84 -14.95 -0.89
N LEU A 70 -1.14 -16.03 -0.51
CA LEU A 70 -0.39 -16.09 0.75
C LEU A 70 0.69 -15.00 0.81
N LEU A 71 1.50 -14.85 -0.23
CA LEU A 71 2.58 -13.87 -0.28
C LEU A 71 2.07 -12.43 -0.20
N LEU A 72 0.98 -12.11 -0.90
CA LEU A 72 0.38 -10.79 -0.86
C LEU A 72 -0.34 -10.52 0.46
N ALA A 73 -0.97 -11.54 1.07
CA ALA A 73 -1.55 -11.43 2.41
C ALA A 73 -0.47 -11.21 3.48
N VAL A 74 0.64 -11.94 3.43
CA VAL A 74 1.79 -11.71 4.34
C VAL A 74 2.35 -10.30 4.15
N THR A 75 2.46 -9.83 2.91
CA THR A 75 2.92 -8.46 2.62
C THR A 75 1.93 -7.42 3.18
N GLY A 76 0.63 -7.63 2.99
CA GLY A 76 -0.42 -6.75 3.52
C GLY A 76 -0.43 -6.72 5.06
N ALA A 77 -0.26 -7.88 5.71
CA ALA A 77 -0.14 -7.97 7.16
C ALA A 77 1.12 -7.25 7.68
N ALA A 78 2.26 -7.43 7.03
CA ALA A 78 3.50 -6.72 7.36
C ALA A 78 3.33 -5.20 7.22
N TRP A 79 2.65 -4.74 6.17
CA TRP A 79 2.34 -3.33 5.95
C TRP A 79 1.37 -2.78 7.01
N ALA A 80 0.36 -3.56 7.42
CA ALA A 80 -0.54 -3.19 8.50
C ALA A 80 0.21 -3.04 9.83
N LEU A 81 1.12 -3.97 10.16
CA LEU A 81 1.96 -3.90 11.35
C LEU A 81 2.90 -2.68 11.31
N TYR A 82 3.55 -2.43 10.16
CA TYR A 82 4.39 -1.26 9.97
C TYR A 82 3.60 0.05 10.16
N THR A 83 2.41 0.13 9.57
CA THR A 83 1.50 1.27 9.71
C THR A 83 1.06 1.45 11.17
N ALA A 84 0.70 0.36 11.85
CA ALA A 84 0.31 0.39 13.25
C ALA A 84 1.48 0.85 14.17
N ALA A 85 2.68 0.32 13.96
CA ALA A 85 3.88 0.73 14.68
C ALA A 85 4.22 2.21 14.46
N GLY A 86 4.05 2.71 13.24
CA GLY A 86 4.29 4.12 12.91
C GLY A 86 3.43 5.11 13.69
N ARG A 87 2.31 4.67 14.26
CA ARG A 87 1.41 5.53 15.07
C ARG A 87 2.02 5.94 16.41
N THR A 88 2.94 5.16 16.95
CA THR A 88 3.63 5.44 18.22
C THR A 88 4.93 6.22 18.03
N VAL A 89 5.34 6.45 16.79
CA VAL A 89 6.58 7.15 16.45
C VAL A 89 6.47 8.63 16.81
N THR A 90 7.37 9.12 17.65
CA THR A 90 7.41 10.53 18.06
C THR A 90 8.14 11.40 17.05
N ASP A 91 9.21 10.88 16.44
CA ASP A 91 9.98 11.55 15.40
C ASP A 91 9.93 10.73 14.08
N PRO A 92 9.07 11.12 13.14
CA PRO A 92 8.91 10.44 11.85
C PRO A 92 10.21 10.39 11.03
N GLN A 93 11.05 11.41 11.10
CA GLN A 93 12.27 11.49 10.32
C GLN A 93 13.29 10.47 10.82
N THR A 94 13.58 10.48 12.12
CA THR A 94 14.53 9.54 12.73
C THR A 94 14.09 8.09 12.55
N ALA A 95 12.79 7.81 12.75
CA ALA A 95 12.26 6.46 12.56
C ALA A 95 12.37 5.98 11.11
N THR A 96 12.03 6.84 10.14
CA THR A 96 12.14 6.51 8.71
C THR A 96 13.61 6.27 8.35
N THR A 97 14.51 7.14 8.77
CA THR A 97 15.96 6.99 8.54
C THR A 97 16.46 5.67 9.12
N GLY A 98 16.11 5.34 10.38
CA GLY A 98 16.49 4.08 11.01
C GLY A 98 16.00 2.85 10.24
N ASN A 99 14.73 2.83 9.85
CA ASN A 99 14.15 1.72 9.09
C ASN A 99 14.86 1.50 7.74
N PHE A 100 15.14 2.57 7.00
CA PHE A 100 15.84 2.46 5.72
C PHE A 100 17.32 2.13 5.88
N THR A 101 17.98 2.58 6.95
CA THR A 101 19.37 2.22 7.26
C THR A 101 19.47 0.71 7.55
N VAL A 102 18.60 0.17 8.40
CA VAL A 102 18.56 -1.28 8.69
C VAL A 102 18.30 -2.07 7.41
N LEU A 103 17.35 -1.63 6.57
CA LEU A 103 17.07 -2.28 5.31
C LEU A 103 18.26 -2.21 4.35
N ALA A 104 18.91 -1.06 4.23
CA ALA A 104 20.09 -0.88 3.39
C ALA A 104 21.21 -1.83 3.79
N VAL A 105 21.52 -1.92 5.09
CA VAL A 105 22.53 -2.84 5.62
C VAL A 105 22.15 -4.31 5.33
N ALA A 106 20.88 -4.68 5.56
CA ALA A 106 20.40 -6.04 5.29
C ALA A 106 20.47 -6.41 3.80
N LEU A 107 20.39 -5.42 2.90
CA LEU A 107 20.44 -5.64 1.45
C LEU A 107 21.85 -5.59 0.87
N LEU A 108 22.89 -5.19 1.63
CA LEU A 108 24.27 -5.10 1.11
C LEU A 108 24.75 -6.41 0.50
N VAL A 109 24.52 -7.55 1.18
CA VAL A 109 24.94 -8.87 0.68
C VAL A 109 24.15 -9.29 -0.57
N PRO A 110 22.81 -9.36 -0.56
CA PRO A 110 22.06 -9.78 -1.73
C PRO A 110 22.26 -8.84 -2.93
N VAL A 111 22.40 -7.52 -2.72
CA VAL A 111 22.71 -6.58 -3.80
C VAL A 111 24.13 -6.80 -4.31
N GLY A 112 25.12 -6.98 -3.44
CA GLY A 112 26.49 -7.28 -3.84
C GLY A 112 26.60 -8.55 -4.70
N VAL A 113 25.87 -9.61 -4.34
CA VAL A 113 25.82 -10.86 -5.14
C VAL A 113 25.15 -10.64 -6.51
N THR A 114 24.07 -9.84 -6.58
CA THR A 114 23.41 -9.57 -7.85
C THR A 114 24.24 -8.67 -8.76
N VAL A 115 24.93 -7.68 -8.23
CA VAL A 115 25.79 -6.77 -9.01
C VAL A 115 27.04 -7.47 -9.52
N SER A 116 27.61 -8.42 -8.76
CA SER A 116 28.75 -9.25 -9.23
C SER A 116 28.39 -10.14 -10.41
N GLY A 117 27.10 -10.46 -10.63
CA GLY A 117 26.60 -11.20 -11.79
C GLY A 117 26.46 -10.39 -13.10
N GLY A 118 26.85 -9.10 -13.12
CA GLY A 118 27.01 -8.29 -14.31
C GLY A 118 25.80 -7.49 -14.82
N PRO A 119 24.83 -7.00 -13.99
CA PRO A 119 23.83 -6.07 -14.50
C PRO A 119 24.53 -4.77 -14.93
N THR A 120 24.18 -4.24 -16.11
CA THR A 120 24.67 -2.93 -16.55
C THR A 120 24.00 -1.84 -15.76
N VAL A 121 24.74 -1.12 -14.92
CA VAL A 121 24.26 0.05 -14.19
C VAL A 121 24.41 1.28 -15.07
N THR A 122 23.30 1.89 -15.47
CA THR A 122 23.30 3.12 -16.26
C THR A 122 23.19 4.36 -15.36
N THR A 123 23.78 5.48 -15.79
CA THR A 123 23.65 6.75 -15.06
C THR A 123 22.18 7.16 -14.89
N THR A 124 21.39 7.00 -15.94
CA THR A 124 19.93 7.27 -15.87
C THR A 124 19.24 6.40 -14.83
N GLY A 125 19.58 5.10 -14.77
CA GLY A 125 19.04 4.18 -13.75
C GLY A 125 19.41 4.62 -12.34
N LEU A 126 20.64 5.05 -12.09
CA LEU A 126 21.06 5.57 -10.79
C LEU A 126 20.32 6.85 -10.40
N VAL A 127 20.17 7.80 -11.32
CA VAL A 127 19.44 9.05 -11.06
C VAL A 127 17.98 8.75 -10.74
N LEU A 128 17.31 7.88 -11.51
CA LEU A 128 15.93 7.48 -11.25
C LEU A 128 15.80 6.75 -9.92
N ALA A 129 16.70 5.84 -9.59
CA ALA A 129 16.70 5.14 -8.31
C ALA A 129 16.89 6.10 -7.13
N ALA A 130 17.79 7.07 -7.26
CA ALA A 130 18.00 8.10 -6.23
C ALA A 130 16.78 8.99 -6.05
N LEU A 131 16.12 9.42 -7.12
CA LEU A 131 14.88 10.20 -7.07
C LEU A 131 13.73 9.38 -6.44
N MET A 132 13.56 8.14 -6.84
CA MET A 132 12.57 7.25 -6.26
C MET A 132 12.81 6.99 -4.78
N GLY A 133 14.03 6.73 -4.39
CA GLY A 133 14.39 6.47 -2.99
C GLY A 133 14.23 7.69 -2.10
N SER A 134 14.69 8.85 -2.54
CA SER A 134 14.67 10.08 -1.72
C SER A 134 13.31 10.78 -1.74
N VAL A 135 12.77 11.08 -2.92
CA VAL A 135 11.56 11.92 -3.06
C VAL A 135 10.30 11.08 -2.89
N THR A 136 10.13 10.04 -3.71
CA THR A 136 8.86 9.30 -3.71
C THR A 136 8.76 8.29 -2.56
N THR A 137 9.87 7.85 -1.99
CA THR A 137 9.86 6.90 -0.87
C THR A 137 10.13 7.62 0.45
N ALA A 138 11.34 8.12 0.70
CA ALA A 138 11.71 8.62 2.02
C ALA A 138 10.81 9.76 2.51
N LEU A 139 10.57 10.78 1.69
CA LEU A 139 9.68 11.89 2.07
C LEU A 139 8.24 11.44 2.29
N SER A 140 7.73 10.52 1.46
CA SER A 140 6.38 9.99 1.61
C SER A 140 6.21 9.21 2.90
N TYR A 141 7.21 8.44 3.32
CA TYR A 141 7.15 7.70 4.59
C TYR A 141 7.22 8.63 5.81
N VAL A 142 8.05 9.67 5.76
CA VAL A 142 8.07 10.70 6.82
C VAL A 142 6.70 11.38 6.95
N ALA A 143 6.13 11.81 5.82
CA ALA A 143 4.81 12.42 5.78
C ALA A 143 3.71 11.44 6.27
N TRP A 144 3.78 10.17 5.85
CA TRP A 144 2.86 9.13 6.27
C TRP A 144 2.89 8.92 7.78
N TYR A 145 4.08 8.78 8.39
CA TYR A 145 4.22 8.65 9.83
C TYR A 145 3.71 9.88 10.59
N ALA A 146 3.96 11.07 10.09
CA ALA A 146 3.43 12.30 10.69
C ALA A 146 1.88 12.33 10.68
N CYS A 147 1.26 11.85 9.61
CA CYS A 147 -0.21 11.80 9.47
C CYS A 147 -0.85 10.72 10.34
N GLN A 148 -0.24 9.54 10.44
CA GLN A 148 -0.80 8.38 11.16
C GLN A 148 -1.08 8.65 12.62
N ARG A 149 -0.32 9.52 13.26
CA ARG A 149 -0.51 9.90 14.68
C ARG A 149 -1.84 10.58 14.96
N ARG A 150 -2.48 11.13 13.94
CA ARG A 150 -3.71 11.94 14.05
C ARG A 150 -4.98 11.20 13.67
N ILE A 151 -4.85 9.98 13.15
CA ILE A 151 -5.99 9.18 12.65
C ILE A 151 -5.99 7.79 13.26
N SER A 152 -7.15 7.11 13.31
CA SER A 152 -7.22 5.71 13.74
C SER A 152 -6.57 4.78 12.72
N ALA A 153 -6.15 3.57 13.13
CA ALA A 153 -5.58 2.60 12.22
C ALA A 153 -6.56 2.20 11.12
N THR A 154 -7.83 1.99 11.47
CA THR A 154 -8.91 1.73 10.51
C THR A 154 -9.03 2.86 9.48
N THR A 155 -8.97 4.13 9.91
CA THR A 155 -9.00 5.29 8.99
C THR A 155 -7.77 5.29 8.08
N ALA A 156 -6.58 5.01 8.63
CA ALA A 156 -5.36 4.90 7.83
C ALA A 156 -5.47 3.83 6.74
N GLY A 157 -6.01 2.64 7.08
CA GLY A 157 -6.27 1.58 6.11
C GLY A 157 -7.27 1.99 5.03
N THR A 158 -8.35 2.65 5.41
CA THR A 158 -9.38 3.11 4.46
C THR A 158 -8.83 4.16 3.51
N VAL A 159 -8.04 5.13 3.97
CA VAL A 159 -7.42 6.16 3.12
C VAL A 159 -6.49 5.53 2.08
N GLN A 160 -5.78 4.46 2.42
CA GLN A 160 -4.89 3.77 1.49
C GLN A 160 -5.62 3.14 0.29
N THR A 161 -6.92 2.84 0.39
CA THR A 161 -7.70 2.34 -0.76
C THR A 161 -7.87 3.37 -1.89
N VAL A 162 -7.52 4.63 -1.65
CA VAL A 162 -7.45 5.67 -2.70
C VAL A 162 -6.27 5.43 -3.65
N ILE A 163 -5.19 4.79 -3.19
CA ILE A 163 -3.96 4.61 -3.97
C ILE A 163 -4.23 3.92 -5.32
N PRO A 164 -4.91 2.77 -5.40
CA PRO A 164 -5.20 2.14 -6.69
C PRO A 164 -6.06 3.02 -7.62
N ILE A 165 -6.94 3.84 -7.07
CA ILE A 165 -7.74 4.78 -7.86
C ILE A 165 -6.85 5.89 -8.44
N LEU A 166 -5.96 6.48 -7.62
CA LEU A 166 -5.02 7.50 -8.09
C LEU A 166 -4.04 6.94 -9.12
N THR A 167 -3.57 5.70 -8.92
CA THR A 167 -2.68 5.03 -9.87
C THR A 167 -3.36 4.84 -11.23
N ALA A 168 -4.60 4.34 -11.25
CA ALA A 168 -5.36 4.15 -12.47
C ALA A 168 -5.70 5.50 -13.15
N ALA A 169 -6.05 6.53 -12.38
CA ALA A 169 -6.27 7.87 -12.91
C ALA A 169 -4.99 8.47 -13.50
N ALA A 170 -3.85 8.29 -12.84
CA ALA A 170 -2.55 8.74 -13.35
C ALA A 170 -2.16 8.01 -14.65
N ALA A 171 -2.43 6.71 -14.75
CA ALA A 171 -2.21 5.94 -15.97
C ALA A 171 -3.05 6.47 -17.14
N THR A 172 -4.28 6.89 -16.89
CA THR A 172 -5.15 7.53 -17.89
C THR A 172 -4.52 8.82 -18.42
N VAL A 173 -3.96 9.66 -17.53
CA VAL A 173 -3.40 10.96 -17.91
C VAL A 173 -2.00 10.83 -18.50
N LEU A 174 -1.13 10.01 -17.91
CA LEU A 174 0.31 9.95 -18.25
C LEU A 174 0.61 8.93 -19.35
N LEU A 175 -0.15 7.83 -19.41
CA LEU A 175 0.08 6.74 -20.36
C LEU A 175 -0.98 6.70 -21.48
N GLY A 176 -1.97 7.62 -21.47
CA GLY A 176 -3.02 7.66 -22.46
C GLY A 176 -4.02 6.49 -22.37
N GLU A 177 -4.10 5.81 -21.22
CA GLU A 177 -5.06 4.74 -21.02
C GLU A 177 -6.49 5.28 -21.02
N ARG A 178 -7.44 4.45 -21.44
CA ARG A 178 -8.84 4.89 -21.54
C ARG A 178 -9.48 5.01 -20.16
N LEU A 179 -10.15 6.14 -19.93
CA LEU A 179 -11.02 6.28 -18.76
C LEU A 179 -12.18 5.30 -18.89
N THR A 180 -12.25 4.34 -17.96
CA THR A 180 -13.30 3.31 -17.96
C THR A 180 -14.42 3.67 -16.98
N VAL A 181 -15.64 3.22 -17.28
CA VAL A 181 -16.78 3.34 -16.35
C VAL A 181 -16.46 2.67 -15.02
N LEU A 182 -15.72 1.56 -15.04
CA LEU A 182 -15.28 0.87 -13.81
C LEU A 182 -14.38 1.73 -12.93
N LEU A 183 -13.46 2.50 -13.51
CA LEU A 183 -12.62 3.42 -12.75
C LEU A 183 -13.48 4.50 -12.07
N VAL A 184 -14.47 5.05 -12.77
CA VAL A 184 -15.38 6.06 -12.21
C VAL A 184 -16.21 5.46 -11.06
N LEU A 185 -16.81 4.28 -11.27
CA LEU A 185 -17.59 3.59 -10.23
C LEU A 185 -16.74 3.22 -9.02
N ALA A 186 -15.53 2.72 -9.24
CA ALA A 186 -14.59 2.41 -8.18
C ALA A 186 -14.21 3.67 -7.37
N ALA A 187 -13.93 4.77 -8.05
CA ALA A 187 -13.64 6.05 -7.39
C ALA A 187 -14.83 6.53 -6.55
N LEU A 188 -16.04 6.48 -7.09
CA LEU A 188 -17.26 6.86 -6.35
C LEU A 188 -17.43 6.01 -5.10
N LEU A 189 -17.24 4.69 -5.17
CA LEU A 189 -17.32 3.79 -4.01
C LEU A 189 -16.23 4.09 -2.98
N VAL A 190 -14.98 4.27 -3.41
CA VAL A 190 -13.88 4.58 -2.50
C VAL A 190 -14.13 5.90 -1.76
N PHE A 191 -14.50 6.96 -2.48
CA PHE A 191 -14.78 8.25 -1.85
C PHE A 191 -16.06 8.24 -1.01
N ALA A 192 -17.11 7.52 -1.42
CA ALA A 192 -18.29 7.32 -0.59
C ALA A 192 -17.95 6.58 0.71
N GLY A 193 -17.13 5.54 0.65
CA GLY A 193 -16.68 4.81 1.83
C GLY A 193 -15.87 5.69 2.79
N LEU A 194 -14.96 6.52 2.27
CA LEU A 194 -14.23 7.52 3.07
C LEU A 194 -15.17 8.54 3.72
N TRP A 195 -16.15 9.02 2.98
CA TRP A 195 -17.16 9.96 3.49
C TRP A 195 -18.01 9.36 4.59
N ILE A 196 -18.48 8.11 4.43
CA ILE A 196 -19.23 7.35 5.43
C ILE A 196 -18.38 7.14 6.68
N GLY A 197 -17.14 6.69 6.53
CA GLY A 197 -16.22 6.35 7.63
C GLY A 197 -15.53 7.53 8.31
N ARG A 198 -15.79 8.77 7.88
CA ARG A 198 -15.13 9.96 8.44
C ARG A 198 -15.41 10.12 9.95
N PRO A 199 -14.44 10.61 10.72
CA PRO A 199 -14.68 11.02 12.11
C PRO A 199 -15.74 12.11 12.16
N ARG A 200 -16.72 11.93 13.03
CA ARG A 200 -17.71 12.98 13.38
C ARG A 200 -17.27 13.69 14.63
#